data_1d7b85ea8ad5b497fd8d896a98823fff
#
_entry.id   1d7b85ea8ad5b497fd8d896a98823fff
#
_cell.length_a   1.000
_cell.length_b   1.000
_cell.length_c   1.000
_cell.angle_alpha   90.00
_cell.angle_beta   90.00
_cell.angle_gamma   90.00
#
_symmetry.space_group_name_H-M   'P 1'
#
loop_
_entity.id
_entity.type
_entity.pdbx_description
1 polymer ?
#
loop_
_entity_poly.entity_id
_entity_poly.type
_entity_poly.pdbx_seq_one_letter_code
_entity_poly.pdbx_strand_id
1 'polypeptide(L)'
;MNCVRRKQVERVIEFKNEGYNCAESIIKAFNEQTGLDIPVSIASPFGSGMSVGGTCGAITGTLMAVGSLKGRNTSQENNNSRTLTKEVITKVREKYGTLECIELKKKGVTCEEIIKYAYSFVKEEIKWNFSGGVLYSSWI
;
A
#
# COMPACT_ATOMS: atom_id res chain seq x y z
N MET A 1 -21.34 -1.06 1.54
CA MET A 1 -20.17 -1.52 0.77
C MET A 1 -19.30 -0.37 0.31
N ASN A 2 -19.87 0.56 -0.46
CA ASN A 2 -19.09 1.74 -0.87
C ASN A 2 -18.67 2.62 0.31
N CYS A 3 -19.48 2.67 1.37
CA CYS A 3 -19.15 3.45 2.56
C CYS A 3 -17.93 2.91 3.30
N VAL A 4 -17.81 1.58 3.37
CA VAL A 4 -16.65 0.94 4.03
C VAL A 4 -15.37 1.22 3.25
N ARG A 5 -15.45 1.16 1.92
CA ARG A 5 -14.28 1.46 1.07
C ARG A 5 -13.84 2.91 1.20
N ARG A 6 -14.80 3.84 1.23
CA ARG A 6 -14.51 5.27 1.43
C ARG A 6 -13.83 5.49 2.77
N LYS A 7 -14.36 4.85 3.84
CA LYS A 7 -13.80 4.99 5.18
C LYS A 7 -12.33 4.55 5.24
N GLN A 8 -11.98 3.48 4.53
CA GLN A 8 -10.60 3.00 4.55
C GLN A 8 -9.64 3.97 3.86
N VAL A 9 -10.03 4.51 2.71
CA VAL A 9 -9.22 5.53 2.04
C VAL A 9 -9.11 6.78 2.91
N GLU A 10 -10.22 7.18 3.52
CA GLU A 10 -10.25 8.32 4.42
C GLU A 10 -9.33 8.10 5.62
N ARG A 11 -9.26 6.86 6.14
CA ARG A 11 -8.37 6.56 7.26
C ARG A 11 -6.89 6.75 6.89
N VAL A 12 -6.49 6.36 5.68
CA VAL A 12 -5.11 6.62 5.23
C VAL A 12 -4.83 8.12 5.24
N ILE A 13 -5.75 8.90 4.71
CA ILE A 13 -5.59 10.37 4.66
C ILE A 13 -5.60 10.97 6.07
N GLU A 14 -6.46 10.47 6.96
CA GLU A 14 -6.49 10.93 8.35
C GLU A 14 -5.14 10.71 9.03
N PHE A 15 -4.54 9.53 8.85
CA PHE A 15 -3.21 9.26 9.42
C PHE A 15 -2.15 10.19 8.84
N LYS A 16 -2.22 10.44 7.53
CA LYS A 16 -1.31 11.39 6.90
C LYS A 16 -1.44 12.77 7.53
N ASN A 17 -2.67 13.20 7.78
CA ASN A 17 -2.95 14.49 8.39
C ASN A 17 -2.52 14.57 9.86
N GLU A 18 -2.45 13.42 10.55
CA GLU A 18 -1.94 13.36 11.92
C GLU A 18 -0.42 13.48 11.99
N GLY A 19 0.27 13.43 10.84
CA GLY A 19 1.70 13.61 10.80
C GLY A 19 2.50 12.38 10.37
N TYR A 20 1.82 11.26 10.11
CA TYR A 20 2.50 10.07 9.57
C TYR A 20 2.89 10.30 8.13
N ASN A 21 4.00 9.71 7.70
CA ASN A 21 4.39 9.82 6.29
C ASN A 21 3.53 8.90 5.43
N CYS A 22 3.69 8.98 4.10
CA CYS A 22 2.86 8.22 3.17
C CYS A 22 2.91 6.72 3.42
N ALA A 23 4.11 6.18 3.63
CA ALA A 23 4.27 4.75 3.85
C ALA A 23 3.69 4.32 5.19
N GLU A 24 3.97 5.07 6.26
CA GLU A 24 3.43 4.80 7.58
C GLU A 24 1.91 4.83 7.59
N SER A 25 1.33 5.81 6.91
CA SER A 25 -0.11 5.98 6.85
C SER A 25 -0.81 4.78 6.21
N ILE A 26 -0.22 4.27 5.15
CA ILE A 26 -0.74 3.08 4.46
C ILE A 26 -0.68 1.87 5.38
N ILE A 27 0.44 1.67 6.07
CA ILE A 27 0.59 0.52 6.98
C ILE A 27 -0.40 0.61 8.14
N LYS A 28 -0.60 1.80 8.72
CA LYS A 28 -1.57 1.96 9.80
C LYS A 28 -2.99 1.63 9.33
N ALA A 29 -3.39 2.14 8.19
CA ALA A 29 -4.71 1.86 7.64
C ALA A 29 -4.87 0.38 7.29
N PHE A 30 -3.83 -0.21 6.73
CA PHE A 30 -3.83 -1.64 6.39
C PHE A 30 -3.99 -2.51 7.64
N ASN A 31 -3.26 -2.21 8.70
CA ASN A 31 -3.38 -2.94 9.97
C ASN A 31 -4.81 -2.84 10.53
N GLU A 32 -5.36 -1.64 10.50
CA GLU A 32 -6.71 -1.40 11.00
C GLU A 32 -7.74 -2.16 10.20
N GLN A 33 -7.58 -2.21 8.89
CA GLN A 33 -8.53 -2.87 8.00
C GLN A 33 -8.44 -4.40 8.06
N THR A 34 -7.25 -4.95 8.28
CA THR A 34 -7.02 -6.39 8.23
C THR A 34 -6.94 -7.06 9.60
N GLY A 35 -6.71 -6.28 10.65
CA GLY A 35 -6.42 -6.83 11.97
C GLY A 35 -4.99 -7.36 12.11
N LEU A 36 -4.16 -7.17 11.10
CA LEU A 36 -2.75 -7.52 11.16
C LEU A 36 -1.98 -6.45 11.93
N ASP A 37 -0.77 -6.76 12.32
CA ASP A 37 0.04 -5.88 13.16
C ASP A 37 1.45 -5.74 12.59
N ILE A 38 1.54 -5.11 11.41
CA ILE A 38 2.84 -4.79 10.83
C ILE A 38 3.41 -3.62 11.62
N PRO A 39 4.66 -3.72 12.14
CA PRO A 39 5.27 -2.59 12.84
C PRO A 39 5.33 -1.36 11.93
N VAL A 40 4.68 -0.29 12.35
CA VAL A 40 4.62 0.96 11.56
C VAL A 40 6.02 1.53 11.35
N SER A 41 6.90 1.34 12.32
CA SER A 41 8.29 1.83 12.25
C SER A 41 9.07 1.27 11.06
N ILE A 42 8.70 0.10 10.55
CA ILE A 42 9.34 -0.46 9.37
C ILE A 42 9.12 0.42 8.15
N ALA A 43 8.00 1.14 8.10
CA ALA A 43 7.68 2.03 7.00
C ALA A 43 8.31 3.42 7.13
N SER A 44 8.83 3.77 8.32
CA SER A 44 9.35 5.12 8.58
C SER A 44 10.42 5.60 7.60
N PRO A 45 11.40 4.77 7.20
CA PRO A 45 12.43 5.25 6.27
C PRO A 45 11.93 5.53 4.85
N PHE A 46 10.73 5.09 4.52
CA PHE A 46 10.23 5.13 3.14
C PHE A 46 9.42 6.38 2.80
N GLY A 47 9.15 7.22 3.79
CA GLY A 47 8.48 8.49 3.54
C GLY A 47 9.36 9.44 2.73
N SER A 48 8.75 10.39 2.03
CA SER A 48 9.44 11.36 1.18
C SER A 48 10.37 10.70 0.16
N GLY A 49 9.91 9.58 -0.41
CA GLY A 49 10.67 8.86 -1.40
C GLY A 49 11.97 8.32 -0.85
N MET A 50 11.89 7.52 0.21
CA MET A 50 13.05 6.97 0.93
C MET A 50 13.96 8.09 1.44
N SER A 51 13.35 9.18 1.85
CA SER A 51 14.00 10.38 2.40
C SER A 51 14.89 11.13 1.42
N VAL A 52 14.94 10.73 0.17
CA VAL A 52 15.80 11.36 -0.86
C VAL A 52 15.03 11.74 -2.13
N GLY A 53 13.71 11.76 -2.07
CA GLY A 53 12.91 12.08 -3.25
C GLY A 53 12.82 10.96 -4.28
N GLY A 54 13.22 9.75 -3.92
CA GLY A 54 13.15 8.56 -4.77
C GLY A 54 11.75 7.98 -4.84
N THR A 55 11.65 6.64 -4.87
CA THR A 55 10.36 5.96 -5.02
C THR A 55 9.36 6.43 -3.96
N CYS A 56 8.17 6.80 -4.42
CA CYS A 56 7.13 7.35 -3.56
C CYS A 56 6.75 6.41 -2.42
N GLY A 57 6.60 6.98 -1.21
CA GLY A 57 6.22 6.21 -0.01
C GLY A 57 4.86 5.55 -0.10
N ALA A 58 3.94 6.12 -0.89
CA ALA A 58 2.66 5.50 -1.13
C ALA A 58 2.82 4.17 -1.87
N ILE A 59 3.79 4.09 -2.77
CA ILE A 59 4.08 2.88 -3.53
C ILE A 59 4.78 1.86 -2.63
N THR A 60 5.84 2.26 -1.95
CA THR A 60 6.59 1.35 -1.09
C THR A 60 5.74 0.82 0.06
N GLY A 61 4.92 1.67 0.68
CA GLY A 61 3.99 1.24 1.73
C GLY A 61 2.96 0.24 1.21
N THR A 62 2.45 0.49 0.01
CA THR A 62 1.53 -0.44 -0.65
C THR A 62 2.21 -1.79 -0.89
N LEU A 63 3.46 -1.78 -1.33
CA LEU A 63 4.19 -3.03 -1.57
C LEU A 63 4.48 -3.79 -0.28
N MET A 64 4.67 -3.09 0.83
CA MET A 64 4.78 -3.74 2.13
C MET A 64 3.50 -4.48 2.48
N ALA A 65 2.36 -3.84 2.24
CA ALA A 65 1.06 -4.48 2.46
C ALA A 65 0.88 -5.69 1.53
N VAL A 66 1.29 -5.57 0.27
CA VAL A 66 1.28 -6.68 -0.68
C VAL A 66 2.12 -7.84 -0.14
N GLY A 67 3.30 -7.54 0.38
CA GLY A 67 4.16 -8.56 0.98
C GLY A 67 3.51 -9.27 2.15
N SER A 68 2.79 -8.52 2.98
CA SER A 68 2.07 -9.11 4.10
C SER A 68 0.96 -10.06 3.64
N LEU A 69 0.30 -9.74 2.54
CA LEU A 69 -0.80 -10.56 2.02
C LEU A 69 -0.33 -11.76 1.20
N LYS A 70 0.74 -11.60 0.43
CA LYS A 70 1.13 -12.57 -0.58
C LYS A 70 2.61 -12.96 -0.55
N GLY A 71 3.35 -12.45 0.40
CA GLY A 71 4.77 -12.76 0.52
C GLY A 71 5.01 -14.16 1.04
N ARG A 72 6.27 -14.51 1.16
CA ARG A 72 6.70 -15.83 1.67
C ARG A 72 7.60 -15.65 2.88
N ASN A 73 7.61 -16.66 3.73
CA ASN A 73 8.45 -16.65 4.93
C ASN A 73 9.71 -17.50 4.77
N THR A 74 9.75 -18.37 3.78
CA THR A 74 10.93 -19.22 3.52
C THR A 74 11.22 -19.24 2.03
N SER A 75 12.46 -19.57 1.68
CA SER A 75 12.87 -19.71 0.29
C SER A 75 12.21 -20.90 -0.42
N GLN A 76 11.62 -21.81 0.35
CA GLN A 76 10.94 -22.98 -0.20
C GLN A 76 9.55 -22.65 -0.73
N GLU A 77 8.97 -21.57 -0.27
CA GLU A 77 7.65 -21.14 -0.71
C GLU A 77 7.74 -20.29 -1.99
N ASN A 78 6.67 -20.30 -2.78
CA ASN A 78 6.58 -19.42 -3.94
C ASN A 78 6.36 -17.99 -3.48
N ASN A 79 7.02 -17.04 -4.13
CA ASN A 79 6.80 -15.63 -3.84
C ASN A 79 5.62 -15.12 -4.67
N ASN A 80 4.42 -15.24 -4.12
CA ASN A 80 3.19 -14.86 -4.81
C ASN A 80 2.95 -13.35 -4.85
N SER A 81 3.82 -12.56 -4.20
CA SER A 81 3.70 -11.10 -4.22
C SER A 81 4.18 -10.48 -5.54
N ARG A 82 4.95 -11.21 -6.33
CA ARG A 82 5.58 -10.67 -7.54
C ARG A 82 4.59 -10.15 -8.57
N THR A 83 3.52 -10.89 -8.81
CA THR A 83 2.52 -10.53 -9.82
C THR A 83 1.84 -9.20 -9.47
N LEU A 84 1.37 -9.08 -8.23
CA LEU A 84 0.70 -7.87 -7.78
C LEU A 84 1.69 -6.69 -7.69
N THR A 85 2.92 -6.95 -7.28
CA THR A 85 3.96 -5.92 -7.26
C THR A 85 4.19 -5.33 -8.65
N LYS A 86 4.31 -6.20 -9.66
CA LYS A 86 4.48 -5.76 -11.04
C LYS A 86 3.28 -4.96 -11.51
N GLU A 87 2.09 -5.39 -11.15
CA GLU A 87 0.86 -4.69 -11.52
C GLU A 87 0.83 -3.28 -10.94
N VAL A 88 1.12 -3.14 -9.64
CA VAL A 88 1.14 -1.83 -8.98
C VAL A 88 2.16 -0.91 -9.65
N ILE A 89 3.38 -1.39 -9.82
CA ILE A 89 4.46 -0.59 -10.42
C ILE A 89 4.11 -0.18 -11.85
N THR A 90 3.65 -1.13 -12.65
CA THR A 90 3.30 -0.88 -14.06
C THR A 90 2.17 0.13 -14.17
N LYS A 91 1.12 -0.04 -13.38
CA LYS A 91 -0.04 0.85 -13.45
C LYS A 91 0.29 2.27 -12.98
N VAL A 92 1.08 2.41 -11.93
CA VAL A 92 1.51 3.74 -11.48
C VAL A 92 2.36 4.40 -12.56
N ARG A 93 3.29 3.66 -13.14
CA ARG A 93 4.16 4.19 -14.19
C ARG A 93 3.37 4.59 -15.43
N GLU A 94 2.38 3.79 -15.82
CA GLU A 94 1.52 4.12 -16.96
C GLU A 94 0.69 5.39 -16.70
N LYS A 95 0.17 5.51 -15.47
CA LYS A 95 -0.70 6.64 -15.14
C LYS A 95 0.07 7.96 -14.96
N TYR A 96 1.21 7.91 -14.29
CA TYR A 96 1.93 9.13 -13.91
C TYR A 96 3.26 9.32 -14.61
N GLY A 97 3.75 8.32 -15.32
CA GLY A 97 5.02 8.39 -16.04
C GLY A 97 6.25 8.24 -15.17
N THR A 98 6.08 8.12 -13.86
CA THR A 98 7.19 8.01 -12.91
C THR A 98 6.73 7.37 -11.62
N LEU A 99 7.68 6.85 -10.87
CA LEU A 99 7.44 6.33 -9.51
C LEU A 99 8.06 7.24 -8.46
N GLU A 100 8.84 8.22 -8.87
CA GLU A 100 9.64 9.02 -7.94
C GLU A 100 8.87 10.16 -7.32
N CYS A 101 9.02 10.30 -5.99
CA CYS A 101 8.37 11.33 -5.20
C CYS A 101 8.61 12.72 -5.77
N ILE A 102 9.86 13.04 -6.08
CA ILE A 102 10.22 14.38 -6.59
C ILE A 102 9.57 14.66 -7.95
N GLU A 103 9.54 13.66 -8.82
CA GLU A 103 8.94 13.81 -10.15
C GLU A 103 7.42 13.91 -10.06
N LEU A 104 6.79 13.13 -9.18
CA LEU A 104 5.35 13.23 -8.96
C LEU A 104 4.97 14.62 -8.47
N LYS A 105 5.73 15.17 -7.53
CA LYS A 105 5.50 16.52 -7.03
C LYS A 105 5.64 17.57 -8.13
N LYS A 106 6.65 17.45 -8.99
CA LYS A 106 6.84 18.34 -10.12
C LYS A 106 5.66 18.31 -11.09
N LYS A 107 5.04 17.16 -11.23
CA LYS A 107 3.87 16.99 -12.09
C LYS A 107 2.57 17.44 -11.43
N GLY A 108 2.63 17.87 -10.17
CA GLY A 108 1.44 18.31 -9.45
C GLY A 108 0.60 17.19 -8.88
N VAL A 109 1.14 15.97 -8.82
CA VAL A 109 0.43 14.85 -8.20
C VAL A 109 0.55 14.99 -6.69
N THR A 110 -0.59 15.05 -6.00
CA THR A 110 -0.61 15.22 -4.54
C THR A 110 -0.37 13.89 -3.86
N CYS A 111 0.13 13.94 -2.61
CA CYS A 111 0.27 12.72 -1.79
C CYS A 111 -1.06 12.01 -1.64
N GLU A 112 -2.13 12.76 -1.47
CA GLU A 112 -3.46 12.20 -1.35
C GLU A 112 -3.87 11.41 -2.57
N GLU A 113 -3.63 11.96 -3.76
CA GLU A 113 -3.98 11.31 -5.01
C GLU A 113 -3.22 9.99 -5.20
N ILE A 114 -1.91 10.02 -5.01
CA ILE A 114 -1.09 8.82 -5.22
C ILE A 114 -1.38 7.75 -4.15
N ILE A 115 -1.66 8.16 -2.93
CA ILE A 115 -2.05 7.23 -1.86
C ILE A 115 -3.34 6.50 -2.24
N LYS A 116 -4.34 7.23 -2.69
CA LYS A 116 -5.62 6.65 -3.09
C LYS A 116 -5.43 5.64 -4.22
N TYR A 117 -4.66 6.02 -5.21
CA TYR A 117 -4.44 5.14 -6.37
C TYR A 117 -3.68 3.88 -5.99
N ALA A 118 -2.56 4.02 -5.32
CA ALA A 118 -1.72 2.88 -4.94
C ALA A 118 -2.45 1.94 -3.97
N TYR A 119 -3.10 2.50 -2.97
CA TYR A 119 -3.80 1.68 -1.98
C TYR A 119 -5.00 0.94 -2.57
N SER A 120 -5.55 1.42 -3.69
CA SER A 120 -6.69 0.76 -4.33
C SER A 120 -6.38 -0.69 -4.72
N PHE A 121 -5.14 -0.98 -5.08
CA PHE A 121 -4.72 -2.34 -5.43
C PHE A 121 -4.76 -3.26 -4.22
N VAL A 122 -4.32 -2.76 -3.08
CA VAL A 122 -4.36 -3.51 -1.82
C VAL A 122 -5.80 -3.72 -1.34
N LYS A 123 -6.64 -2.72 -1.48
CA LYS A 123 -8.05 -2.81 -1.10
C LYS A 123 -8.74 -3.93 -1.84
N GLU A 124 -8.48 -4.09 -3.12
CA GLU A 124 -9.05 -5.18 -3.90
C GLU A 124 -8.59 -6.54 -3.37
N GLU A 125 -7.30 -6.67 -3.04
CA GLU A 125 -6.77 -7.91 -2.48
C GLU A 125 -7.34 -8.22 -1.10
N ILE A 126 -7.51 -7.20 -0.27
CA ILE A 126 -8.12 -7.38 1.05
C ILE A 126 -9.55 -7.88 0.90
N LYS A 127 -10.29 -7.31 -0.04
CA LYS A 127 -11.66 -7.73 -0.33
C LYS A 127 -11.73 -9.22 -0.64
N TRP A 128 -10.79 -9.71 -1.46
CA TRP A 128 -10.72 -11.13 -1.81
C TRP A 128 -10.31 -11.99 -0.62
N ASN A 129 -9.32 -11.53 0.16
CA ASN A 129 -8.73 -12.33 1.22
C ASN A 129 -9.54 -12.35 2.52
N PHE A 130 -10.37 -11.35 2.77
CA PHE A 130 -11.05 -11.22 4.05
C PHE A 130 -12.57 -11.17 3.96
N SER A 131 -13.16 -11.04 2.78
CA SER A 131 -14.60 -10.99 2.68
C SER A 131 -15.21 -12.38 2.64
N GLY A 132 -16.19 -12.61 3.51
CA GLY A 132 -16.94 -13.83 3.55
C GLY A 132 -16.23 -15.03 4.14
N GLY A 133 -15.05 -14.87 4.68
CA GLY A 133 -14.30 -15.97 5.31
C GLY A 133 -13.86 -17.06 4.36
N VAL A 134 -14.02 -16.85 3.08
CA VAL A 134 -13.74 -17.86 2.06
C VAL A 134 -12.25 -18.16 1.96
N LEU A 135 -11.42 -17.26 2.45
CA LEU A 135 -9.99 -17.36 2.23
C LEU A 135 -9.21 -17.93 3.36
N TYR A 136 -9.88 -18.37 4.40
CA TYR A 136 -9.20 -19.10 5.46
C TYR A 136 -8.52 -20.34 4.95
N SER A 137 -9.13 -21.00 3.99
CA SER A 137 -8.56 -22.21 3.41
C SER A 137 -7.28 -21.96 2.64
N SER A 138 -7.12 -20.77 2.09
CA SER A 138 -5.91 -20.45 1.34
C SER A 138 -4.74 -20.06 2.23
N TRP A 139 -4.99 -19.82 3.50
CA TRP A 139 -3.95 -19.54 4.49
C TRP A 139 -3.45 -20.80 5.18
N ILE A 140 -4.19 -21.85 5.07
CA ILE A 140 -3.85 -23.13 5.62
C ILE A 140 -3.21 -23.99 4.55
#